data_591cd7f85ef4f5235424ab4158eb1928
#
_entry.id   591cd7f85ef4f5235424ab4158eb1928
#
_cell.length_a   1.000
_cell.length_b   1.000
_cell.length_c   1.000
_cell.angle_alpha   90.00
_cell.angle_beta   90.00
_cell.angle_gamma   90.00
#
_symmetry.space_group_name_H-M   'P 1'
#
loop_
_entity.id
_entity.type
_entity.pdbx_description
1 polymer ?
#
loop_
_entity_poly.entity_id
_entity_poly.type
_entity_poly.pdbx_seq_one_letter_code
_entity_poly.pdbx_strand_id
1 'polypeptide(L)'
;MSGTNKLSKVTVGGVQKSYAYNADGTMKTDGLRGLTVAYNPLKLPNKIKVSSNTGTVDYIYDALRNKLAVKQGGTLKNVYCGDFVYNTSLAVDYILTPNGQLTRNSSTGAYTTQYNITDHLGNVKSVVSSSNTVLQSTDYYPFGLAFRFILYIGHRMAR
;
A
#
# COMPACT_ATOMS: atom_id res chain seq x y z
N MET A 1 3.24 -32.06 19.77
CA MET A 1 3.46 -31.00 18.74
C MET A 1 2.27 -30.06 18.79
N SER A 2 2.41 -28.83 19.26
CA SER A 2 1.31 -27.86 19.19
C SER A 2 1.21 -27.40 17.74
N GLY A 3 0.25 -27.94 17.00
CA GLY A 3 -0.01 -27.59 15.61
C GLY A 3 -0.56 -26.17 15.52
N THR A 4 0.30 -25.19 15.34
CA THR A 4 -0.12 -23.84 14.96
C THR A 4 0.02 -23.71 13.45
N ASN A 5 -0.99 -23.14 12.78
CA ASN A 5 -0.94 -22.83 11.33
C ASN A 5 0.02 -21.65 11.01
N LYS A 6 0.96 -21.35 11.91
CA LYS A 6 1.91 -20.24 11.74
C LYS A 6 3.16 -20.72 10.99
N LEU A 7 3.51 -20.05 9.90
CA LEU A 7 4.74 -20.31 9.17
C LEU A 7 5.94 -19.92 10.05
N SER A 8 6.76 -20.89 10.43
CA SER A 8 7.95 -20.64 11.25
C SER A 8 9.19 -20.32 10.42
N LYS A 9 9.32 -20.97 9.27
CA LYS A 9 10.49 -20.86 8.39
C LYS A 9 10.13 -21.14 6.95
N VAL A 10 10.87 -20.53 6.02
CA VAL A 10 10.84 -20.82 4.57
C VAL A 10 12.28 -20.86 4.06
N THR A 11 12.56 -21.73 3.10
CA THR A 11 13.87 -21.77 2.42
C THR A 11 13.70 -21.22 1.01
N VAL A 12 14.47 -20.20 0.67
CA VAL A 12 14.47 -19.59 -0.67
C VAL A 12 15.92 -19.46 -1.12
N GLY A 13 16.23 -20.03 -2.30
CA GLY A 13 17.60 -20.04 -2.82
C GLY A 13 18.62 -20.69 -1.88
N GLY A 14 18.24 -21.75 -1.15
CA GLY A 14 19.09 -22.42 -0.19
C GLY A 14 19.25 -21.68 1.16
N VAL A 15 18.71 -20.47 1.29
CA VAL A 15 18.78 -19.64 2.51
C VAL A 15 17.50 -19.78 3.32
N GLN A 16 17.64 -20.18 4.59
CA GLN A 16 16.50 -20.28 5.50
C GLN A 16 16.15 -18.89 6.05
N LYS A 17 14.85 -18.53 5.97
CA LYS A 17 14.24 -17.31 6.48
C LYS A 17 13.23 -17.65 7.57
N SER A 18 13.32 -17.01 8.71
CA SER A 18 12.50 -17.29 9.89
C SER A 18 11.43 -16.24 10.09
N TYR A 19 10.29 -16.65 10.64
CA TYR A 19 9.18 -15.79 11.03
C TYR A 19 8.97 -15.88 12.53
N ALA A 20 8.63 -14.75 13.15
CA ALA A 20 8.25 -14.72 14.55
C ALA A 20 6.90 -14.03 14.73
N TYR A 21 6.19 -14.40 15.78
CA TYR A 21 4.85 -13.92 16.10
C TYR A 21 4.78 -13.48 17.56
N ASN A 22 3.93 -12.52 17.83
CA ASN A 22 3.55 -12.14 19.17
C ASN A 22 2.66 -13.22 19.81
N ALA A 23 2.44 -13.15 21.12
CA ALA A 23 1.59 -14.10 21.85
C ALA A 23 0.15 -14.14 21.32
N ASP A 24 -0.35 -13.02 20.84
CA ASP A 24 -1.68 -12.88 20.25
C ASP A 24 -1.79 -13.37 18.80
N GLY A 25 -0.69 -13.87 18.21
CA GLY A 25 -0.65 -14.41 16.86
C GLY A 25 -0.32 -13.40 15.76
N THR A 26 -0.21 -12.13 16.05
CA THR A 26 0.21 -11.12 15.07
C THR A 26 1.68 -11.34 14.68
N MET A 27 2.02 -11.11 13.40
CA MET A 27 3.39 -11.29 12.90
C MET A 27 4.32 -10.23 13.50
N LYS A 28 5.40 -10.67 14.14
CA LYS A 28 6.44 -9.80 14.69
C LYS A 28 7.58 -9.56 13.70
N THR A 29 8.03 -10.63 13.03
CA THR A 29 9.10 -10.53 12.02
C THR A 29 8.77 -11.35 10.79
N ASP A 30 9.10 -10.81 9.63
CA ASP A 30 9.12 -11.49 8.33
C ASP A 30 10.58 -11.58 7.87
N GLY A 31 11.18 -12.75 8.03
CA GLY A 31 12.59 -12.96 7.66
C GLY A 31 12.82 -12.98 6.15
N LEU A 32 11.79 -13.26 5.34
CA LEU A 32 11.92 -13.23 3.87
C LEU A 32 12.07 -11.80 3.36
N ARG A 33 11.23 -10.89 3.87
CA ARG A 33 11.26 -9.48 3.49
C ARG A 33 12.16 -8.63 4.40
N GLY A 34 12.70 -9.21 5.47
CA GLY A 34 13.51 -8.48 6.45
C GLY A 34 12.70 -7.42 7.21
N LEU A 35 11.44 -7.72 7.55
CA LEU A 35 10.56 -6.78 8.21
C LEU A 35 10.44 -7.07 9.71
N THR A 36 10.32 -6.01 10.49
CA THR A 36 9.84 -6.06 11.88
C THR A 36 8.60 -5.18 11.98
N VAL A 37 7.54 -5.72 12.60
CA VAL A 37 6.24 -5.06 12.72
C VAL A 37 5.91 -4.86 14.20
N ALA A 38 5.59 -3.63 14.59
CA ALA A 38 4.99 -3.31 15.87
C ALA A 38 3.51 -2.95 15.70
N TYR A 39 2.73 -3.17 16.74
CA TYR A 39 1.29 -2.97 16.74
C TYR A 39 0.86 -2.02 17.85
N ASN A 40 -0.18 -1.26 17.63
CA ASN A 40 -0.82 -0.44 18.63
C ASN A 40 -1.79 -1.30 19.53
N PRO A 41 -2.36 -0.75 20.59
CA PRO A 41 -3.33 -1.46 21.43
C PRO A 41 -4.56 -1.98 20.68
N LEU A 42 -4.91 -1.38 19.53
CA LEU A 42 -5.99 -1.82 18.66
C LEU A 42 -5.59 -2.99 17.74
N LYS A 43 -4.37 -3.54 17.90
CA LYS A 43 -3.77 -4.60 17.06
C LYS A 43 -3.62 -4.21 15.59
N LEU A 44 -3.50 -2.92 15.30
CA LEU A 44 -3.15 -2.41 13.98
C LEU A 44 -1.64 -2.21 13.88
N PRO A 45 -0.99 -2.58 12.75
CA PRO A 45 0.42 -2.28 12.53
C PRO A 45 0.66 -0.76 12.63
N ASN A 46 1.43 -0.31 13.62
CA ASN A 46 1.72 1.11 13.78
C ASN A 46 3.15 1.48 13.39
N LYS A 47 4.06 0.49 13.33
CA LYS A 47 5.43 0.71 12.84
C LYS A 47 5.94 -0.51 12.10
N ILE A 48 6.47 -0.30 10.89
CA ILE A 48 7.18 -1.31 10.12
C ILE A 48 8.61 -0.83 9.90
N LYS A 49 9.57 -1.68 10.24
CA LYS A 49 11.00 -1.42 10.02
C LYS A 49 11.56 -2.45 9.04
N VAL A 50 12.35 -1.99 8.06
CA VAL A 50 13.06 -2.84 7.11
C VAL A 50 14.49 -3.05 7.62
N SER A 51 14.93 -4.30 7.79
CA SER A 51 16.24 -4.62 8.38
C SER A 51 17.42 -4.21 7.50
N SER A 52 17.25 -4.23 6.18
CA SER A 52 18.29 -3.86 5.21
C SER A 52 18.38 -2.35 4.96
N ASN A 53 17.48 -1.56 5.54
CA ASN A 53 17.44 -0.12 5.36
C ASN A 53 17.06 0.55 6.68
N THR A 54 17.56 1.75 6.93
CA THR A 54 17.18 2.59 8.08
C THR A 54 15.74 3.11 7.98
N GLY A 55 15.02 2.77 6.89
CA GLY A 55 13.66 3.21 6.64
C GLY A 55 12.65 2.58 7.60
N THR A 56 11.87 3.42 8.25
CA THR A 56 10.68 3.04 9.00
C THR A 56 9.44 3.61 8.33
N VAL A 57 8.34 2.87 8.40
CA VAL A 57 7.01 3.38 8.08
C VAL A 57 6.19 3.37 9.36
N ASP A 58 5.69 4.53 9.76
CA ASP A 58 4.83 4.69 10.92
C ASP A 58 3.41 5.03 10.45
N TYR A 59 2.42 4.32 10.98
CA TYR A 59 1.01 4.54 10.73
C TYR A 59 0.35 5.12 11.98
N ILE A 60 -0.38 6.19 11.81
CA ILE A 60 -1.14 6.84 12.87
C ILE A 60 -2.62 6.55 12.65
N TYR A 61 -3.30 6.08 13.71
CA TYR A 61 -4.71 5.75 13.69
C TYR A 61 -5.45 6.50 14.79
N ASP A 62 -6.73 6.74 14.57
CA ASP A 62 -7.64 7.16 15.64
C ASP A 62 -8.16 5.96 16.47
N ALA A 63 -8.98 6.26 17.47
CA ALA A 63 -9.61 5.24 18.32
C ALA A 63 -10.65 4.37 17.57
N LEU A 64 -11.18 4.85 16.46
CA LEU A 64 -12.12 4.15 15.59
C LEU A 64 -11.43 3.32 14.51
N ARG A 65 -10.08 3.21 14.57
CA ARG A 65 -9.23 2.45 13.64
C ARG A 65 -9.07 3.09 12.27
N ASN A 66 -9.50 4.34 12.07
CA ASN A 66 -9.24 5.08 10.84
C ASN A 66 -7.76 5.47 10.78
N LYS A 67 -7.14 5.28 9.62
CA LYS A 67 -5.78 5.74 9.38
C LYS A 67 -5.78 7.27 9.19
N LEU A 68 -5.07 7.99 10.05
CA LEU A 68 -4.97 9.44 10.00
C LEU A 68 -3.73 9.92 9.26
N ALA A 69 -2.61 9.21 9.38
CA ALA A 69 -1.38 9.63 8.72
C ALA A 69 -0.40 8.47 8.50
N VAL A 70 0.51 8.69 7.57
CA VAL A 70 1.69 7.84 7.31
C VAL A 70 2.93 8.71 7.38
N LYS A 71 3.95 8.24 8.12
CA LYS A 71 5.30 8.80 8.13
C LYS A 71 6.27 7.78 7.53
N GLN A 72 7.30 8.27 6.87
CA GLN A 72 8.40 7.48 6.36
C GLN A 72 9.72 8.08 6.83
N GLY A 73 10.54 7.31 7.54
CA GLY A 73 11.77 7.81 8.14
C GLY A 73 11.53 8.98 9.11
N GLY A 74 10.39 9.00 9.81
CA GLY A 74 9.98 10.09 10.69
C GLY A 74 9.32 11.28 9.99
N THR A 75 9.45 11.40 8.66
CA THR A 75 8.85 12.49 7.89
C THR A 75 7.41 12.15 7.49
N LEU A 76 6.51 13.11 7.65
CA LEU A 76 5.12 12.98 7.20
C LEU A 76 5.08 12.75 5.69
N LYS A 77 4.29 11.75 5.26
CA LYS A 77 4.07 11.44 3.84
C LYS A 77 2.66 11.80 3.40
N ASN A 78 1.68 11.25 4.09
CA ASN A 78 0.27 11.48 3.79
C ASN A 78 -0.51 11.73 5.06
N VAL A 79 -1.53 12.59 4.97
CA VAL A 79 -2.58 12.77 5.98
C VAL A 79 -3.91 12.44 5.32
N TYR A 80 -4.75 11.70 6.02
CA TYR A 80 -6.06 11.24 5.56
C TYR A 80 -7.16 11.92 6.35
N CYS A 81 -8.13 12.51 5.66
CA CYS A 81 -9.32 13.13 6.26
C CYS A 81 -10.54 12.78 5.40
N GLY A 82 -11.24 11.72 5.77
CA GLY A 82 -12.29 11.14 4.92
C GLY A 82 -11.71 10.74 3.56
N ASP A 83 -12.30 11.25 2.50
CA ASP A 83 -11.87 10.98 1.13
C ASP A 83 -10.68 11.84 0.66
N PHE A 84 -10.28 12.83 1.46
CA PHE A 84 -9.17 13.72 1.12
C PHE A 84 -7.84 13.15 1.59
N VAL A 85 -6.86 13.16 0.72
CA VAL A 85 -5.47 12.79 1.04
C VAL A 85 -4.58 13.98 0.78
N TYR A 86 -3.80 14.33 1.80
CA TYR A 86 -2.88 15.47 1.80
C TYR A 86 -1.45 14.97 1.73
N ASN A 87 -0.60 15.72 1.05
CA ASN A 87 0.82 15.46 0.91
C ASN A 87 1.64 16.00 2.10
N THR A 88 2.96 15.96 1.98
CA THR A 88 3.92 16.43 3.00
C THR A 88 3.78 17.93 3.34
N SER A 89 3.29 18.74 2.41
CA SER A 89 3.06 20.18 2.58
C SER A 89 1.65 20.52 3.05
N LEU A 90 0.86 19.50 3.41
CA LEU A 90 -0.56 19.60 3.77
C LEU A 90 -1.43 20.21 2.65
N ALA A 91 -0.97 20.15 1.41
CA ALA A 91 -1.81 20.43 0.26
C ALA A 91 -2.56 19.15 -0.15
N VAL A 92 -3.78 19.30 -0.67
CA VAL A 92 -4.54 18.15 -1.20
C VAL A 92 -3.73 17.53 -2.34
N ASP A 93 -3.45 16.24 -2.23
CA ASP A 93 -2.74 15.43 -3.22
C ASP A 93 -3.74 14.77 -4.16
N TYR A 94 -4.69 14.04 -3.57
CA TYR A 94 -5.80 13.47 -4.31
C TYR A 94 -7.06 13.34 -3.43
N ILE A 95 -8.19 13.17 -4.08
CA ILE A 95 -9.48 12.96 -3.44
C ILE A 95 -10.04 11.62 -3.96
N LEU A 96 -10.38 10.74 -3.04
CA LEU A 96 -10.99 9.44 -3.37
C LEU A 96 -12.43 9.66 -3.85
N THR A 97 -12.86 8.85 -4.79
CA THR A 97 -14.24 8.79 -5.27
C THR A 97 -14.67 7.32 -5.34
N PRO A 98 -15.97 7.01 -5.40
CA PRO A 98 -16.43 5.62 -5.46
C PRO A 98 -15.83 4.81 -6.62
N ASN A 99 -15.52 5.47 -7.74
CA ASN A 99 -15.03 4.81 -8.95
C ASN A 99 -13.63 5.24 -9.36
N GLY A 100 -12.81 5.79 -8.44
CA GLY A 100 -11.46 6.23 -8.77
C GLY A 100 -10.96 7.34 -7.87
N GLN A 101 -10.36 8.37 -8.47
CA GLN A 101 -9.82 9.51 -7.72
C GLN A 101 -9.69 10.77 -8.58
N LEU A 102 -9.69 11.92 -7.92
CA LEU A 102 -9.24 13.19 -8.50
C LEU A 102 -7.80 13.43 -8.03
N THR A 103 -6.85 13.47 -8.95
CA THR A 103 -5.44 13.72 -8.63
C THR A 103 -5.10 15.18 -8.92
N ARG A 104 -4.45 15.84 -7.97
CA ARG A 104 -4.00 17.22 -8.12
C ARG A 104 -2.65 17.26 -8.84
N ASN A 105 -2.54 18.07 -9.87
CA ASN A 105 -1.25 18.41 -10.46
C ASN A 105 -0.51 19.38 -9.53
N SER A 106 0.66 18.99 -9.04
CA SER A 106 1.46 19.78 -8.09
C SER A 106 1.95 21.11 -8.65
N SER A 107 2.16 21.20 -9.97
CA SER A 107 2.70 22.39 -10.64
C SER A 107 1.61 23.41 -10.99
N THR A 108 0.46 22.92 -11.49
CA THR A 108 -0.63 23.80 -11.97
C THR A 108 -1.74 23.97 -10.95
N GLY A 109 -1.85 23.08 -9.96
CA GLY A 109 -2.97 23.00 -9.03
C GLY A 109 -4.26 22.42 -9.61
N ALA A 110 -4.30 22.13 -10.89
CA ALA A 110 -5.46 21.57 -11.58
C ALA A 110 -5.71 20.11 -11.15
N TYR A 111 -6.97 19.69 -11.16
CA TYR A 111 -7.38 18.32 -10.86
C TYR A 111 -7.68 17.55 -12.15
N THR A 112 -7.24 16.30 -12.18
CA THR A 112 -7.55 15.34 -13.25
C THR A 112 -8.28 14.16 -12.65
N THR A 113 -9.42 13.80 -13.24
CA THR A 113 -10.19 12.63 -12.81
C THR A 113 -9.58 11.36 -13.40
N GLN A 114 -9.44 10.34 -12.56
CA GLN A 114 -9.04 8.99 -12.92
C GLN A 114 -10.16 8.03 -12.54
N TYR A 115 -10.49 7.11 -13.43
CA TYR A 115 -11.56 6.13 -13.23
C TYR A 115 -10.94 4.72 -13.15
N ASN A 116 -11.40 3.95 -12.18
CA ASN A 116 -11.06 2.55 -12.02
C ASN A 116 -12.06 1.69 -12.79
N ILE A 117 -11.57 0.88 -13.71
CA ILE A 117 -12.33 -0.17 -14.38
C ILE A 117 -12.06 -1.47 -13.63
N THR A 118 -13.07 -2.00 -12.99
CA THR A 118 -12.97 -3.20 -12.16
C THR A 118 -13.58 -4.42 -12.84
N ASP A 119 -13.10 -5.61 -12.45
CA ASP A 119 -13.76 -6.87 -12.77
C ASP A 119 -14.95 -7.14 -11.82
N HIS A 120 -15.64 -8.26 -12.02
CA HIS A 120 -16.78 -8.67 -11.20
C HIS A 120 -16.43 -8.98 -9.73
N LEU A 121 -15.16 -9.12 -9.39
CA LEU A 121 -14.65 -9.32 -8.04
C LEU A 121 -14.17 -8.01 -7.38
N GLY A 122 -14.25 -6.86 -8.10
CA GLY A 122 -13.77 -5.57 -7.62
C GLY A 122 -12.27 -5.32 -7.82
N ASN A 123 -11.53 -6.20 -8.52
CA ASN A 123 -10.13 -5.95 -8.82
C ASN A 123 -9.99 -4.87 -9.90
N VAL A 124 -9.14 -3.87 -9.67
CA VAL A 124 -8.89 -2.80 -10.65
C VAL A 124 -8.09 -3.34 -11.83
N LYS A 125 -8.75 -3.56 -12.96
CA LYS A 125 -8.14 -4.05 -14.21
C LYS A 125 -7.49 -2.94 -15.01
N SER A 126 -8.05 -1.75 -15.00
CA SER A 126 -7.49 -0.57 -15.67
C SER A 126 -7.81 0.70 -14.92
N VAL A 127 -6.91 1.68 -15.04
CA VAL A 127 -7.15 3.06 -14.62
C VAL A 127 -7.14 3.92 -15.88
N VAL A 128 -8.18 4.71 -16.08
CA VAL A 128 -8.32 5.59 -17.25
C VAL A 128 -8.50 7.04 -16.80
N SER A 129 -7.95 7.97 -17.59
CA SER A 129 -8.15 9.40 -17.37
C SER A 129 -9.51 9.87 -17.91
N SER A 130 -9.92 11.08 -17.53
CA SER A 130 -11.09 11.75 -18.10
C SER A 130 -11.00 12.00 -19.63
N SER A 131 -9.80 11.94 -20.20
CA SER A 131 -9.56 12.00 -21.65
C SER A 131 -9.55 10.62 -22.34
N ASN A 132 -10.07 9.58 -21.69
CA ASN A 132 -10.08 8.19 -22.19
C ASN A 132 -8.69 7.58 -22.45
N THR A 133 -7.64 8.12 -21.80
CA THR A 133 -6.31 7.55 -21.89
C THR A 133 -6.15 6.48 -20.82
N VAL A 134 -5.69 5.28 -21.20
CA VAL A 134 -5.33 4.23 -20.25
C VAL A 134 -4.04 4.63 -19.54
N LEU A 135 -4.11 4.81 -18.23
CA LEU A 135 -2.97 5.17 -17.38
C LEU A 135 -2.28 3.95 -16.82
N GLN A 136 -3.06 2.90 -16.55
CA GLN A 136 -2.57 1.65 -15.97
C GLN A 136 -3.43 0.49 -16.45
N SER A 137 -2.79 -0.67 -16.67
CA SER A 137 -3.47 -1.94 -16.90
C SER A 137 -2.83 -3.00 -16.00
N THR A 138 -3.65 -3.82 -15.33
CA THR A 138 -3.20 -4.81 -14.36
C THR A 138 -3.94 -6.13 -14.58
N ASP A 139 -3.18 -7.23 -14.67
CA ASP A 139 -3.71 -8.59 -14.65
C ASP A 139 -3.34 -9.27 -13.33
N TYR A 140 -4.24 -10.14 -12.86
CA TYR A 140 -4.09 -10.79 -11.56
C TYR A 140 -4.12 -12.31 -11.69
N TYR A 141 -3.29 -12.97 -10.89
CA TYR A 141 -3.45 -14.38 -10.56
C TYR A 141 -4.71 -14.59 -9.69
N PRO A 142 -5.23 -15.81 -9.61
CA PRO A 142 -6.19 -16.16 -8.58
C PRO A 142 -5.68 -15.69 -7.21
N PHE A 143 -6.57 -15.16 -6.35
CA PHE A 143 -6.26 -14.58 -5.04
C PHE A 143 -5.57 -13.20 -5.08
N GLY A 144 -5.58 -12.48 -6.23
CA GLY A 144 -5.26 -11.05 -6.31
C GLY A 144 -3.78 -10.68 -6.41
N LEU A 145 -2.87 -11.65 -6.62
CA LEU A 145 -1.48 -11.32 -6.92
C LEU A 145 -1.39 -10.77 -8.36
N ALA A 146 -0.94 -9.52 -8.50
CA ALA A 146 -0.71 -8.93 -9.82
C ALA A 146 0.47 -9.63 -10.52
N PHE A 147 0.27 -10.10 -11.75
CA PHE A 147 1.33 -10.70 -12.56
C PHE A 147 1.71 -9.86 -13.78
N ARG A 148 0.85 -8.93 -14.18
CA ARG A 148 1.12 -7.97 -15.25
C ARG A 148 0.69 -6.59 -14.80
N PHE A 149 1.62 -5.67 -14.84
CA PHE A 149 1.40 -4.27 -14.52
C PHE A 149 2.00 -3.44 -15.64
N ILE A 150 1.17 -2.70 -16.37
CA ILE A 150 1.60 -1.79 -17.43
C ILE A 150 1.21 -0.39 -17.01
N LEU A 151 2.22 0.47 -16.80
CA LEU A 151 2.03 1.89 -16.57
C LEU A 151 2.25 2.62 -17.90
N TYR A 152 1.27 3.36 -18.37
CA TYR A 152 1.39 4.19 -19.57
C TYR A 152 1.86 5.59 -19.15
N ILE A 153 3.14 5.88 -19.33
CA ILE A 153 3.71 7.22 -19.12
C ILE A 153 3.74 7.91 -20.47
N GLY A 154 2.75 8.76 -20.73
CA GLY A 154 2.68 9.64 -21.93
C GLY A 154 3.16 9.01 -23.22
N HIS A 155 2.29 8.65 -24.12
CA HIS A 155 2.48 8.27 -25.55
C HIS A 155 3.64 7.31 -25.93
N ARG A 156 4.38 6.71 -25.00
CA ARG A 156 5.35 5.64 -25.29
C ARG A 156 5.16 4.47 -24.35
N MET A 157 4.92 3.29 -24.93
CA MET A 157 5.01 2.05 -24.19
C MET A 157 6.43 1.89 -23.64
N ALA A 158 6.59 1.90 -22.32
CA ALA A 158 7.80 1.38 -21.70
C ALA A 158 7.69 -0.15 -21.69
N ARG A 159 8.62 -0.83 -22.37
CA ARG A 159 8.77 -2.29 -22.37
C ARG A 159 9.51 -2.73 -21.14
#